data_9ef2fb9d920f48997eb52f6634fdcb13
#
_entry.id   9ef2fb9d920f48997eb52f6634fdcb13
#
_cell.length_a   1.000
_cell.length_b   1.000
_cell.length_c   1.000
_cell.angle_alpha   90.00
_cell.angle_beta   90.00
_cell.angle_gamma   90.00
#
_symmetry.space_group_name_H-M   'P 1'
#
loop_
_entity.id
_entity.type
_entity.pdbx_description
1 polymer ?
#
loop_
_entity_poly.entity_id
_entity_poly.type
_entity_poly.pdbx_seq_one_letter_code
_entity_poly.pdbx_strand_id
1 'polypeptide(L)'
;ACEVGIMGTSLSGLDAAMAVVMQHGRFSGKQFVVNKGSEGLKIMLMSRTGVLPEADFYCPIPYEPLSVLTDCVVASEIDKGPDGLLDRIFALMVKELELADPRWCQAIALGTLNADTLRDAWFEDRKKHGPFTWAEANLKEVERNKREKRTVAWRYTVLRLHEVVQA
;
A
#
# COMPACT_ATOMS: atom_id res chain seq x y z
N ALA A 1 5.58 -22.30 -26.82
CA ALA A 1 5.63 -21.37 -25.70
C ALA A 1 5.36 -19.96 -26.23
N CYS A 2 4.49 -19.20 -25.60
CA CYS A 2 4.20 -17.81 -25.95
C CYS A 2 4.69 -16.92 -24.81
N GLU A 3 5.49 -15.91 -25.14
CA GLU A 3 5.94 -14.90 -24.19
C GLU A 3 5.29 -13.57 -24.54
N VAL A 4 4.67 -12.92 -23.56
CA VAL A 4 3.98 -11.62 -23.72
C VAL A 4 4.61 -10.61 -22.78
N GLY A 5 5.14 -9.53 -23.32
CA GLY A 5 5.63 -8.38 -22.57
C GLY A 5 4.57 -7.29 -22.48
N ILE A 6 4.32 -6.79 -21.28
CA ILE A 6 3.39 -5.68 -21.03
C ILE A 6 4.17 -4.53 -20.40
N MET A 7 4.18 -3.38 -21.05
CA MET A 7 4.79 -2.17 -20.52
C MET A 7 3.80 -1.47 -19.59
N GLY A 8 4.16 -1.40 -18.31
CA GLY A 8 3.36 -0.85 -17.23
C GLY A 8 2.95 -1.92 -16.23
N THR A 9 2.88 -1.51 -14.97
CA THR A 9 2.43 -2.36 -13.84
C THR A 9 1.24 -1.74 -13.12
N SER A 10 0.60 -0.73 -13.71
CA SER A 10 -0.63 -0.13 -13.19
C SER A 10 -1.84 -1.05 -13.38
N LEU A 11 -3.00 -0.62 -12.93
CA LEU A 11 -4.26 -1.36 -13.09
C LEU A 11 -4.51 -1.77 -14.54
N SER A 12 -4.30 -0.87 -15.50
CA SER A 12 -4.46 -1.19 -16.94
C SER A 12 -3.47 -2.26 -17.42
N GLY A 13 -2.26 -2.29 -16.88
CA GLY A 13 -1.29 -3.36 -17.16
C GLY A 13 -1.75 -4.71 -16.61
N LEU A 14 -2.34 -4.72 -15.42
CA LEU A 14 -2.94 -5.92 -14.83
C LEU A 14 -4.17 -6.39 -15.61
N ASP A 15 -5.04 -5.47 -16.06
CA ASP A 15 -6.20 -5.79 -16.89
C ASP A 15 -5.77 -6.42 -18.21
N ALA A 16 -4.73 -5.88 -18.86
CA ALA A 16 -4.17 -6.45 -20.08
C ALA A 16 -3.59 -7.86 -19.84
N ALA A 17 -2.87 -8.06 -18.72
CA ALA A 17 -2.36 -9.37 -18.34
C ALA A 17 -3.50 -10.37 -18.11
N MET A 18 -4.54 -9.95 -17.38
CA MET A 18 -5.73 -10.78 -17.14
C MET A 18 -6.47 -11.12 -18.44
N ALA A 19 -6.59 -10.18 -19.37
CA ALA A 19 -7.19 -10.43 -20.67
C ALA A 19 -6.45 -11.52 -21.45
N VAL A 20 -5.10 -11.52 -21.42
CA VAL A 20 -4.27 -12.57 -22.01
C VAL A 20 -4.48 -13.90 -21.28
N VAL A 21 -4.40 -13.89 -19.95
CA VAL A 21 -4.58 -15.10 -19.11
C VAL A 21 -5.92 -15.78 -19.41
N MET A 22 -7.01 -15.00 -19.48
CA MET A 22 -8.36 -15.55 -19.70
C MET A 22 -8.59 -16.17 -21.07
N GLN A 23 -7.75 -15.84 -22.06
CA GLN A 23 -7.76 -16.54 -23.36
C GLN A 23 -7.05 -17.90 -23.31
N HIS A 24 -6.16 -18.09 -22.34
CA HIS A 24 -5.33 -19.28 -22.21
C HIS A 24 -5.77 -20.25 -21.11
N GLY A 25 -6.90 -19.97 -20.46
CA GLY A 25 -7.44 -20.82 -19.40
C GLY A 25 -8.77 -20.32 -18.86
N ARG A 26 -9.23 -20.91 -17.76
CA ARG A 26 -10.47 -20.53 -17.09
C ARG A 26 -10.40 -20.81 -15.59
N PHE A 27 -11.15 -20.07 -14.80
CA PHE A 27 -11.33 -20.39 -13.39
C PHE A 27 -12.30 -21.56 -13.21
N SER A 28 -11.91 -22.51 -12.36
CA SER A 28 -12.75 -23.58 -11.82
C SER A 28 -12.74 -23.46 -10.30
N GLY A 29 -13.76 -22.83 -9.74
CA GLY A 29 -13.76 -22.42 -8.34
C GLY A 29 -12.65 -21.38 -8.06
N LYS A 30 -11.73 -21.73 -7.15
CA LYS A 30 -10.59 -20.86 -6.77
C LYS A 30 -9.31 -21.19 -7.57
N GLN A 31 -9.33 -22.17 -8.46
CA GLN A 31 -8.17 -22.57 -9.23
C GLN A 31 -8.30 -22.11 -10.67
N PHE A 32 -7.19 -21.69 -11.26
CA PHE A 32 -7.09 -21.41 -12.68
C PHE A 32 -6.61 -22.65 -13.42
N VAL A 33 -7.40 -23.11 -14.39
CA VAL A 33 -7.09 -24.27 -15.21
C VAL A 33 -6.62 -23.79 -16.58
N VAL A 34 -5.37 -24.07 -16.91
CA VAL A 34 -4.73 -23.69 -18.18
C VAL A 34 -5.27 -24.57 -19.31
N ASN A 35 -5.53 -23.97 -20.47
CA ASN A 35 -5.92 -24.70 -21.67
C ASN A 35 -4.75 -25.56 -22.18
N LYS A 36 -5.06 -26.72 -22.74
CA LYS A 36 -4.08 -27.59 -23.38
C LYS A 36 -3.32 -26.83 -24.48
N GLY A 37 -2.01 -26.85 -24.39
CA GLY A 37 -1.11 -26.14 -25.32
C GLY A 37 -0.75 -24.71 -24.86
N SER A 38 -1.29 -24.24 -23.74
CA SER A 38 -0.97 -22.92 -23.16
C SER A 38 -0.07 -23.01 -21.93
N GLU A 39 0.42 -24.17 -21.56
CA GLU A 39 1.21 -24.43 -20.34
C GLU A 39 2.54 -23.66 -20.31
N GLY A 40 3.02 -23.25 -21.49
CA GLY A 40 4.25 -22.46 -21.62
C GLY A 40 4.04 -20.96 -21.74
N LEU A 41 2.84 -20.43 -21.48
CA LEU A 41 2.58 -19.00 -21.49
C LEU A 41 3.38 -18.32 -20.37
N LYS A 42 4.13 -17.29 -20.74
CA LYS A 42 4.81 -16.38 -19.80
C LYS A 42 4.36 -14.96 -20.06
N ILE A 43 4.01 -14.26 -19.02
CA ILE A 43 3.65 -12.83 -19.06
C ILE A 43 4.66 -12.08 -18.22
N MET A 44 5.31 -11.09 -18.83
CA MET A 44 6.26 -10.20 -18.17
C MET A 44 5.66 -8.79 -18.09
N LEU A 45 5.44 -8.32 -16.88
CA LEU A 45 5.06 -6.95 -16.58
C LEU A 45 6.32 -6.13 -16.29
N MET A 46 6.47 -5.01 -16.99
CA MET A 46 7.69 -4.19 -16.92
C MET A 46 7.34 -2.77 -16.49
N SER A 47 8.04 -2.25 -15.48
CA SER A 47 7.95 -0.87 -15.03
C SER A 47 9.29 -0.35 -14.55
N ARG A 48 9.40 0.96 -14.33
CA ARG A 48 10.64 1.58 -13.82
C ARG A 48 11.04 1.06 -12.45
N THR A 49 10.08 0.79 -11.58
CA THR A 49 10.31 0.35 -10.21
C THR A 49 10.28 -1.17 -10.05
N GLY A 50 9.71 -1.91 -11.01
CA GLY A 50 9.51 -3.35 -10.91
C GLY A 50 8.48 -3.78 -9.85
N VAL A 51 7.70 -2.83 -9.31
CA VAL A 51 6.71 -3.08 -8.27
C VAL A 51 5.31 -3.12 -8.87
N LEU A 52 4.48 -4.08 -8.46
CA LEU A 52 3.06 -4.14 -8.77
C LEU A 52 2.28 -3.24 -7.81
N PRO A 53 1.11 -2.71 -8.21
CA PRO A 53 0.19 -2.07 -7.29
C PRO A 53 -0.17 -3.01 -6.15
N GLU A 54 -0.40 -2.47 -4.98
CA GLU A 54 -0.93 -3.24 -3.87
C GLU A 54 -2.42 -3.53 -4.07
N ALA A 55 -2.85 -4.70 -3.58
CA ALA A 55 -4.26 -5.02 -3.57
C ALA A 55 -4.96 -4.18 -2.49
N ASP A 56 -6.00 -3.49 -2.90
CA ASP A 56 -6.90 -2.77 -2.00
C ASP A 56 -7.78 -3.73 -1.21
N PHE A 57 -8.25 -3.27 -0.07
CA PHE A 57 -9.26 -3.96 0.71
C PHE A 57 -10.27 -2.96 1.29
N TYR A 58 -11.51 -3.41 1.43
CA TYR A 58 -12.54 -2.58 2.00
C TYR A 58 -12.49 -2.60 3.52
N CYS A 59 -12.46 -1.43 4.12
CA CYS A 59 -12.61 -1.23 5.55
C CYS A 59 -13.89 -0.46 5.87
N PRO A 60 -14.69 -0.89 6.86
CA PRO A 60 -15.89 -0.18 7.21
C PRO A 60 -15.61 1.18 7.87
N ILE A 61 -16.46 2.14 7.57
CA ILE A 61 -16.50 3.47 8.19
C ILE A 61 -17.37 3.40 9.47
N PRO A 62 -17.18 4.27 10.49
CA PRO A 62 -16.37 5.48 10.48
C PRO A 62 -14.88 5.26 10.76
N TYR A 63 -14.07 6.21 10.28
CA TYR A 63 -12.67 6.31 10.66
C TYR A 63 -12.56 6.94 12.04
N GLU A 64 -11.62 6.50 12.84
CA GLU A 64 -11.24 7.28 14.00
C GLU A 64 -10.44 8.51 13.58
N PRO A 65 -10.62 9.64 14.28
CA PRO A 65 -9.82 10.84 14.04
C PRO A 65 -8.35 10.56 14.38
N LEU A 66 -7.46 11.24 13.68
CA LEU A 66 -6.04 11.22 14.01
C LEU A 66 -5.83 11.85 15.40
N SER A 67 -4.86 11.32 16.15
CA SER A 67 -4.61 11.71 17.54
C SER A 67 -3.59 12.85 17.64
N VAL A 68 -2.62 12.89 16.74
CA VAL A 68 -1.52 13.87 16.71
C VAL A 68 -1.70 14.85 15.56
N LEU A 69 -1.89 14.34 14.34
CA LEU A 69 -2.03 15.13 13.12
C LEU A 69 -3.48 15.58 12.92
N THR A 70 -4.03 16.29 13.89
CA THR A 70 -5.40 16.81 13.85
C THR A 70 -5.48 18.11 13.05
N ASP A 71 -6.67 18.42 12.54
CA ASP A 71 -6.90 19.67 11.78
C ASP A 71 -6.46 20.92 12.55
N CYS A 72 -6.73 20.98 13.86
CA CYS A 72 -6.32 22.10 14.71
C CYS A 72 -4.79 22.21 14.82
N VAL A 73 -4.09 21.10 14.95
CA VAL A 73 -2.62 21.07 15.03
C VAL A 73 -2.01 21.48 13.71
N VAL A 74 -2.54 20.96 12.59
CA VAL A 74 -2.08 21.33 11.23
C VAL A 74 -2.29 22.82 10.97
N ALA A 75 -3.47 23.38 11.31
CA ALA A 75 -3.73 24.80 11.17
C ALA A 75 -2.73 25.65 11.99
N SER A 76 -2.46 25.25 13.23
CA SER A 76 -1.46 25.92 14.08
C SER A 76 -0.05 25.88 13.49
N GLU A 77 0.34 24.79 12.82
CA GLU A 77 1.65 24.73 12.15
C GLU A 77 1.71 25.61 10.90
N ILE A 78 0.61 25.71 10.15
CA ILE A 78 0.49 26.62 8.99
C ILE A 78 0.61 28.07 9.43
N ASP A 79 -0.04 28.46 10.54
CA ASP A 79 -0.01 29.84 11.09
C ASP A 79 1.39 30.29 11.49
N LYS A 80 2.30 29.36 11.79
CA LYS A 80 3.72 29.67 12.07
C LYS A 80 4.52 30.10 10.83
N GLY A 81 3.93 30.03 9.65
CA GLY A 81 4.55 30.41 8.39
C GLY A 81 5.20 29.24 7.64
N PRO A 82 5.66 29.49 6.41
CA PRO A 82 6.12 28.44 5.49
C PRO A 82 7.48 27.84 5.85
N ASP A 83 8.31 28.56 6.59
CA ASP A 83 9.68 28.11 6.88
C ASP A 83 9.67 26.83 7.73
N GLY A 84 10.23 25.76 7.17
CA GLY A 84 10.27 24.44 7.81
C GLY A 84 8.90 23.79 8.03
N LEU A 85 7.83 24.25 7.37
CA LEU A 85 6.48 23.70 7.53
C LEU A 85 6.44 22.21 7.19
N LEU A 86 7.10 21.79 6.10
CA LEU A 86 7.13 20.40 5.70
C LEU A 86 7.75 19.52 6.79
N ASP A 87 8.86 19.94 7.39
CA ASP A 87 9.53 19.17 8.44
C ASP A 87 8.67 19.09 9.71
N ARG A 88 7.98 20.18 10.06
CA ARG A 88 7.07 20.19 11.22
C ARG A 88 5.88 19.24 11.01
N ILE A 89 5.26 19.27 9.84
CA ILE A 89 4.16 18.37 9.51
C ILE A 89 4.66 16.94 9.44
N PHE A 90 5.83 16.69 8.84
CA PHE A 90 6.46 15.38 8.79
C PHE A 90 6.71 14.82 10.21
N ALA A 91 7.22 15.63 11.12
CA ALA A 91 7.43 15.22 12.50
C ALA A 91 6.13 14.83 13.23
N LEU A 92 5.01 15.52 12.95
CA LEU A 92 3.68 15.13 13.48
C LEU A 92 3.21 13.81 12.88
N MET A 93 3.40 13.62 11.57
CA MET A 93 3.07 12.37 10.88
C MET A 93 3.88 11.19 11.45
N VAL A 94 5.17 11.37 11.70
CA VAL A 94 6.01 10.34 12.33
C VAL A 94 5.43 9.92 13.67
N LYS A 95 5.06 10.89 14.52
CA LYS A 95 4.46 10.58 15.83
C LYS A 95 3.13 9.83 15.70
N GLU A 96 2.28 10.22 14.76
CA GLU A 96 1.02 9.52 14.51
C GLU A 96 1.28 8.06 14.11
N LEU A 97 2.24 7.83 13.20
CA LEU A 97 2.61 6.48 12.74
C LEU A 97 3.25 5.64 13.85
N GLU A 98 4.09 6.24 14.69
CA GLU A 98 4.69 5.55 15.83
C GLU A 98 3.64 5.09 16.86
N LEU A 99 2.57 5.87 17.05
CA LEU A 99 1.45 5.45 17.87
C LEU A 99 0.65 4.30 17.23
N ALA A 100 0.52 4.34 15.91
CA ALA A 100 -0.29 3.40 15.16
C ALA A 100 0.41 2.05 14.93
N ASP A 101 1.65 2.08 14.43
CA ASP A 101 2.44 0.88 14.13
C ASP A 101 3.93 1.05 14.50
N PRO A 102 4.26 0.98 15.79
CA PRO A 102 5.65 1.15 16.26
C PRO A 102 6.61 0.10 15.67
N ARG A 103 6.10 -1.10 15.33
CA ARG A 103 6.95 -2.16 14.77
C ARG A 103 7.39 -1.85 13.36
N TRP A 104 6.47 -1.40 12.52
CA TRP A 104 6.79 -0.98 11.17
C TRP A 104 7.70 0.25 11.18
N CYS A 105 7.41 1.25 12.02
CA CYS A 105 8.24 2.45 12.17
C CYS A 105 9.68 2.11 12.56
N GLN A 106 9.86 1.14 13.46
CA GLN A 106 11.17 0.65 13.83
C GLN A 106 11.86 -0.11 12.67
N ALA A 107 11.11 -0.94 11.93
CA ALA A 107 11.64 -1.73 10.83
C ALA A 107 12.21 -0.89 9.69
N ILE A 108 11.60 0.27 9.40
CA ILE A 108 12.09 1.22 8.37
C ILE A 108 12.96 2.35 8.96
N ALA A 109 13.22 2.33 10.27
CA ALA A 109 13.92 3.39 10.99
C ALA A 109 13.31 4.79 10.78
N LEU A 110 11.96 4.89 10.82
CA LEU A 110 11.19 6.08 10.47
C LEU A 110 11.68 7.36 11.16
N GLY A 111 12.07 7.29 12.43
CA GLY A 111 12.59 8.43 13.19
C GLY A 111 13.91 9.02 12.68
N THR A 112 14.60 8.35 11.74
CA THR A 112 15.83 8.84 11.09
C THR A 112 15.59 9.40 9.70
N LEU A 113 14.34 9.31 9.20
CA LEU A 113 13.97 9.77 7.87
C LEU A 113 13.48 11.22 7.90
N ASN A 114 13.45 11.82 6.74
CA ASN A 114 12.77 13.08 6.46
C ASN A 114 11.76 12.90 5.32
N ALA A 115 11.05 13.94 4.94
CA ALA A 115 10.02 13.88 3.90
C ALA A 115 10.58 13.38 2.55
N ASP A 116 11.82 13.72 2.20
CA ASP A 116 12.45 13.33 0.94
C ASP A 116 12.89 11.86 0.94
N THR A 117 13.39 11.37 2.07
CA THR A 117 13.93 10.01 2.19
C THR A 117 12.88 8.96 2.52
N LEU A 118 11.71 9.36 3.06
CA LEU A 118 10.62 8.45 3.39
C LEU A 118 10.15 7.65 2.17
N ARG A 119 10.00 8.29 1.02
CA ARG A 119 9.56 7.64 -0.21
C ARG A 119 10.46 6.45 -0.56
N ASP A 120 11.76 6.66 -0.52
CA ASP A 120 12.72 5.64 -0.93
C ASP A 120 12.76 4.49 0.09
N ALA A 121 12.71 4.80 1.38
CA ALA A 121 12.60 3.79 2.44
C ALA A 121 11.31 2.97 2.34
N TRP A 122 10.18 3.62 2.03
CA TRP A 122 8.92 2.97 1.76
C TRP A 122 9.00 2.00 0.57
N PHE A 123 9.56 2.43 -0.55
CA PHE A 123 9.70 1.58 -1.73
C PHE A 123 10.64 0.40 -1.49
N GLU A 124 11.73 0.59 -0.77
CA GLU A 124 12.63 -0.51 -0.42
C GLU A 124 11.98 -1.53 0.52
N ASP A 125 11.15 -1.08 1.45
CA ASP A 125 10.35 -1.98 2.28
C ASP A 125 9.27 -2.69 1.45
N ARG A 126 8.59 -1.94 0.57
CA ARG A 126 7.55 -2.46 -0.32
C ARG A 126 8.06 -3.58 -1.25
N LYS A 127 9.28 -3.48 -1.76
CA LYS A 127 9.90 -4.50 -2.63
C LYS A 127 10.11 -5.85 -1.94
N LYS A 128 10.16 -5.87 -0.61
CA LYS A 128 10.31 -7.11 0.17
C LYS A 128 9.02 -7.94 0.22
N HIS A 129 7.92 -7.37 -0.18
CA HIS A 129 6.58 -7.95 -0.03
C HIS A 129 5.89 -8.13 -1.37
N GLY A 130 5.13 -9.21 -1.52
CA GLY A 130 4.24 -9.41 -2.67
C GLY A 130 3.03 -8.45 -2.62
N PRO A 131 2.33 -8.22 -3.75
CA PRO A 131 1.23 -7.26 -3.84
C PRO A 131 0.03 -7.58 -2.94
N PHE A 132 -0.13 -8.83 -2.51
CA PHE A 132 -1.23 -9.27 -1.64
C PHE A 132 -0.85 -9.36 -0.16
N THR A 133 0.44 -9.28 0.17
CA THR A 133 0.93 -9.50 1.54
C THR A 133 0.29 -8.53 2.53
N TRP A 134 0.24 -7.25 2.18
CA TRP A 134 -0.34 -6.21 3.01
C TRP A 134 -1.87 -6.33 3.11
N ALA A 135 -2.54 -6.58 2.00
CA ALA A 135 -3.98 -6.76 1.99
C ALA A 135 -4.41 -7.95 2.85
N GLU A 136 -3.72 -9.09 2.75
CA GLU A 136 -3.99 -10.27 3.57
C GLU A 136 -3.73 -10.03 5.06
N ALA A 137 -2.61 -9.37 5.39
CA ALA A 137 -2.28 -9.03 6.77
C ALA A 137 -3.32 -8.09 7.37
N ASN A 138 -3.72 -7.07 6.59
CA ASN A 138 -4.72 -6.09 6.99
C ASN A 138 -6.10 -6.73 7.21
N LEU A 139 -6.54 -7.59 6.30
CA LEU A 139 -7.81 -8.32 6.46
C LEU A 139 -7.82 -9.18 7.73
N LYS A 140 -6.76 -9.95 7.97
CA LYS A 140 -6.63 -10.78 9.19
C LYS A 140 -6.70 -9.93 10.46
N GLU A 141 -6.10 -8.77 10.44
CA GLU A 141 -6.12 -7.87 11.59
C GLU A 141 -7.46 -7.18 11.78
N VAL A 142 -8.11 -6.73 10.71
CA VAL A 142 -9.48 -6.20 10.79
C VAL A 142 -10.42 -7.24 11.39
N GLU A 143 -10.34 -8.49 10.98
CA GLU A 143 -11.13 -9.59 11.55
C GLU A 143 -10.82 -9.82 13.02
N ARG A 144 -9.52 -9.77 13.40
CA ARG A 144 -9.12 -9.88 14.79
C ARG A 144 -9.67 -8.74 15.63
N ASN A 145 -9.52 -7.50 15.17
CA ASN A 145 -9.97 -6.31 15.89
C ASN A 145 -11.50 -6.28 16.05
N LYS A 146 -12.25 -6.73 15.03
CA LYS A 146 -13.70 -6.90 15.15
C LYS A 146 -14.09 -7.90 16.25
N ARG A 147 -13.39 -9.03 16.34
CA ARG A 147 -13.64 -10.02 17.40
C ARG A 147 -13.33 -9.46 18.80
N GLU A 148 -12.25 -8.69 18.91
CA GLU A 148 -11.78 -8.10 20.16
C GLU A 148 -12.46 -6.76 20.47
N LYS A 149 -13.41 -6.32 19.64
CA LYS A 149 -14.08 -5.00 19.73
C LYS A 149 -13.10 -3.83 19.80
N ARG A 150 -11.95 -3.98 19.16
CA ARG A 150 -10.95 -2.93 19.02
C ARG A 150 -11.21 -2.13 17.74
N THR A 151 -10.71 -0.91 17.74
CA THR A 151 -10.76 -0.04 16.56
C THR A 151 -9.70 -0.42 15.54
N VAL A 152 -9.90 0.01 14.30
CA VAL A 152 -8.97 -0.25 13.17
C VAL A 152 -8.40 1.04 12.58
N ALA A 153 -8.55 2.14 13.30
CA ALA A 153 -8.29 3.50 12.84
C ALA A 153 -6.89 3.71 12.25
N TRP A 154 -5.88 3.18 12.92
CA TRP A 154 -4.49 3.36 12.50
C TRP A 154 -4.19 2.78 11.10
N ARG A 155 -4.91 1.75 10.68
CA ARG A 155 -4.76 1.18 9.34
C ARG A 155 -5.11 2.18 8.25
N TYR A 156 -6.06 3.04 8.49
CA TYR A 156 -6.45 4.07 7.54
C TYR A 156 -5.40 5.17 7.40
N THR A 157 -4.69 5.50 8.46
CA THR A 157 -3.58 6.46 8.39
C THR A 157 -2.50 5.93 7.46
N VAL A 158 -2.13 4.66 7.58
CA VAL A 158 -1.12 4.02 6.71
C VAL A 158 -1.61 3.92 5.28
N LEU A 159 -2.88 3.53 5.06
CA LEU A 159 -3.46 3.45 3.72
C LEU A 159 -3.59 4.80 3.04
N ARG A 160 -4.01 5.85 3.76
CA ARG A 160 -4.05 7.20 3.20
C ARG A 160 -2.69 7.76 2.86
N LEU A 161 -1.67 7.45 3.65
CA LEU A 161 -0.29 7.79 3.30
C LEU A 161 0.14 7.09 2.02
N HIS A 162 -0.26 5.84 1.83
CA HIS A 162 -0.01 5.08 0.60
C HIS A 162 -0.68 5.75 -0.61
N GLU A 163 -1.94 6.15 -0.52
CA GLU A 163 -2.66 6.88 -1.56
C GLU A 163 -1.97 8.21 -1.92
N VAL A 164 -1.54 8.96 -0.91
CA VAL A 164 -0.88 10.26 -1.10
C VAL A 164 0.52 10.12 -1.71
N VAL A 165 1.25 9.06 -1.37
CA VAL A 165 2.60 8.81 -1.93
C VAL A 165 2.54 8.26 -3.35
N GLN A 166 1.44 7.64 -3.76
CA GLN A 166 1.26 7.14 -5.14
C GLN A 166 0.67 8.17 -6.12
N ALA A 167 0.06 9.23 -5.62
CA ALA A 167 -0.50 10.31 -6.44
C ALA A 167 0.59 11.29 -6.88
#